data_1286fe75ab31c2a379f0158d0bc4556c
#
_entry.id   1286fe75ab31c2a379f0158d0bc4556c
#
_cell.length_a   1.000
_cell.length_b   1.000
_cell.length_c   1.000
_cell.angle_alpha   90.00
_cell.angle_beta   90.00
_cell.angle_gamma   90.00
#
_symmetry.space_group_name_H-M   'P 1'
#
loop_
_entity.id
_entity.type
_entity.pdbx_description
1 polymer ?
#
loop_
_entity_poly.entity_id
_entity_poly.type
_entity_poly.pdbx_seq_one_letter_code
_entity_poly.pdbx_strand_id
1 'polypeptide(L)'
;MTTTTGPGSRPTSIYLLAAHPHWRDSRANLALREAARQVGGVDVNDLYASYPDYAIDVEAEQARLARADLLVLLHPIQWYSMPALQKLWLDEVLSYGWAYGGGGSALEGKDCWLVATTGGPEKSYHPQSYNRYFFDAFLPPYEQTAALCGMRFLPPLLFHGARSATDEELVAHVEVFSDRLASYPNWPELEDMEGCPSCVVPATDRPHEHEEA
;
A
#
# COMPACT_ATOMS: atom_id res chain seq x y z
N MET A 1 -38.99 -2.25 22.94
CA MET A 1 -37.93 -1.42 22.33
C MET A 1 -37.25 -2.29 21.29
N THR A 2 -37.65 -2.14 20.05
CA THR A 2 -37.14 -2.90 18.90
C THR A 2 -35.89 -2.20 18.38
N THR A 3 -34.74 -2.81 18.56
CA THR A 3 -33.46 -2.37 17.97
C THR A 3 -33.50 -2.67 16.47
N THR A 4 -33.65 -1.64 15.67
CA THR A 4 -33.53 -1.70 14.22
C THR A 4 -32.04 -1.88 13.87
N THR A 5 -31.68 -3.11 13.51
CA THR A 5 -30.38 -3.41 12.87
C THR A 5 -30.44 -2.83 11.47
N GLY A 6 -29.60 -1.84 11.18
CA GLY A 6 -29.44 -1.30 9.83
C GLY A 6 -28.91 -2.36 8.86
N PRO A 7 -29.04 -2.15 7.53
CA PRO A 7 -28.56 -3.11 6.54
C PRO A 7 -27.09 -3.38 6.75
N GLY A 8 -26.73 -4.66 6.93
CA GLY A 8 -25.38 -5.09 7.24
C GLY A 8 -24.39 -4.60 6.17
N SER A 9 -23.50 -3.70 6.55
CA SER A 9 -22.34 -3.36 5.74
C SER A 9 -21.51 -4.64 5.53
N ARG A 10 -21.08 -4.88 4.29
CA ARG A 10 -20.12 -5.93 3.99
C ARG A 10 -18.90 -5.76 4.92
N PRO A 11 -18.36 -6.84 5.51
CA PRO A 11 -17.15 -6.72 6.30
C PRO A 11 -16.02 -6.14 5.42
N THR A 12 -15.26 -5.22 5.97
CA THR A 12 -14.12 -4.58 5.31
C THR A 12 -13.09 -5.62 4.89
N SER A 13 -12.59 -5.50 3.68
CA SER A 13 -11.61 -6.42 3.10
C SER A 13 -10.30 -5.67 2.79
N ILE A 14 -9.20 -6.21 3.29
CA ILE A 14 -7.86 -5.64 3.12
C ILE A 14 -7.03 -6.59 2.26
N TYR A 15 -6.40 -6.08 1.20
CA TYR A 15 -5.41 -6.81 0.44
C TYR A 15 -4.02 -6.29 0.76
N LEU A 16 -3.19 -7.11 1.41
CA LEU A 16 -1.84 -6.76 1.82
C LEU A 16 -0.82 -7.45 0.91
N LEU A 17 -0.11 -6.64 0.16
CA LEU A 17 0.95 -7.02 -0.75
C LEU A 17 2.29 -6.91 -0.04
N ALA A 18 2.83 -8.04 0.43
CA ALA A 18 4.11 -8.08 1.11
C ALA A 18 5.23 -8.41 0.12
N ALA A 19 6.22 -7.51 -0.01
CA ALA A 19 7.32 -7.67 -0.95
C ALA A 19 8.68 -7.55 -0.27
N HIS A 20 9.33 -8.66 -0.02
CA HIS A 20 10.71 -8.68 0.46
C HIS A 20 11.52 -9.79 -0.23
N PRO A 21 12.59 -9.45 -0.98
CA PRO A 21 13.35 -10.46 -1.72
C PRO A 21 14.09 -11.46 -0.84
N HIS A 22 14.38 -11.10 0.42
CA HIS A 22 15.15 -11.91 1.37
C HIS A 22 14.53 -11.88 2.76
N TRP A 23 13.42 -12.60 2.98
CA TRP A 23 12.69 -12.62 4.25
C TRP A 23 13.55 -13.02 5.45
N ARG A 24 14.54 -13.91 5.27
CA ARG A 24 15.44 -14.35 6.35
C ARG A 24 16.28 -13.21 6.94
N ASP A 25 16.50 -12.17 6.16
CA ASP A 25 17.32 -11.02 6.56
C ASP A 25 16.46 -9.85 7.07
N SER A 26 15.13 -10.04 7.14
CA SER A 26 14.18 -8.98 7.46
C SER A 26 13.43 -9.25 8.75
N ARG A 27 13.98 -8.80 9.88
CA ARG A 27 13.30 -8.89 11.17
C ARG A 27 11.98 -8.10 11.18
N ALA A 28 12.02 -6.85 10.74
CA ALA A 28 10.87 -5.94 10.83
C ALA A 28 9.75 -6.31 9.85
N ASN A 29 10.05 -6.43 8.53
CA ASN A 29 8.99 -6.78 7.56
C ASN A 29 8.41 -8.18 7.81
N LEU A 30 9.23 -9.12 8.32
CA LEU A 30 8.75 -10.45 8.71
C LEU A 30 7.73 -10.34 9.84
N ALA A 31 8.04 -9.58 10.91
CA ALA A 31 7.16 -9.38 12.05
C ALA A 31 5.83 -8.72 11.63
N LEU A 32 5.89 -7.67 10.78
CA LEU A 32 4.71 -7.01 10.25
C LEU A 32 3.85 -7.97 9.40
N ARG A 33 4.47 -8.74 8.49
CA ARG A 33 3.73 -9.72 7.68
C ARG A 33 3.04 -10.78 8.53
N GLU A 34 3.74 -11.34 9.53
CA GLU A 34 3.15 -12.35 10.41
C GLU A 34 2.04 -11.76 11.30
N ALA A 35 2.19 -10.50 11.75
CA ALA A 35 1.14 -9.81 12.49
C ALA A 35 -0.11 -9.59 11.61
N ALA A 36 0.06 -9.17 10.35
CA ALA A 36 -1.06 -9.00 9.41
C ALA A 36 -1.86 -10.30 9.20
N ARG A 37 -1.21 -11.46 9.20
CA ARG A 37 -1.86 -12.78 9.07
C ARG A 37 -2.78 -13.13 10.24
N GLN A 38 -2.60 -12.47 11.39
CA GLN A 38 -3.44 -12.69 12.58
C GLN A 38 -4.66 -11.77 12.60
N VAL A 39 -4.72 -10.78 11.74
CA VAL A 39 -5.85 -9.85 11.67
C VAL A 39 -6.92 -10.40 10.73
N GLY A 40 -8.15 -10.52 11.23
CA GLY A 40 -9.28 -10.99 10.41
C GLY A 40 -9.60 -10.02 9.27
N GLY A 41 -9.95 -10.55 8.10
CA GLY A 41 -10.29 -9.74 6.92
C GLY A 41 -9.09 -9.26 6.09
N VAL A 42 -7.88 -9.65 6.47
CA VAL A 42 -6.65 -9.33 5.71
C VAL A 42 -6.23 -10.52 4.86
N ASP A 43 -6.21 -10.33 3.55
CA ASP A 43 -5.64 -11.27 2.57
C ASP A 43 -4.16 -10.89 2.35
N VAL A 44 -3.25 -11.69 2.92
CA VAL A 44 -1.80 -11.44 2.85
C VAL A 44 -1.18 -12.20 1.68
N ASN A 45 -0.65 -11.48 0.71
CA ASN A 45 0.11 -12.04 -0.41
C ASN A 45 1.61 -11.76 -0.25
N ASP A 46 2.40 -12.81 -0.11
CA ASP A 46 3.87 -12.73 -0.20
C ASP A 46 4.26 -12.84 -1.68
N LEU A 47 4.55 -11.70 -2.31
CA LEU A 47 4.83 -11.64 -3.74
C LEU A 47 5.98 -12.55 -4.19
N TYR A 48 7.07 -12.58 -3.44
CA TYR A 48 8.24 -13.39 -3.80
C TYR A 48 8.02 -14.89 -3.60
N ALA A 49 7.07 -15.27 -2.75
CA ALA A 49 6.65 -16.66 -2.62
C ALA A 49 5.63 -17.06 -3.69
N SER A 50 4.72 -16.15 -4.05
CA SER A 50 3.68 -16.39 -5.06
C SER A 50 4.25 -16.39 -6.47
N TYR A 51 5.24 -15.54 -6.76
CA TYR A 51 5.80 -15.34 -8.10
C TYR A 51 7.34 -15.41 -8.09
N PRO A 52 7.92 -16.59 -7.76
CA PRO A 52 9.38 -16.75 -7.68
C PRO A 52 10.08 -16.62 -9.03
N ASP A 53 9.36 -16.80 -10.12
CA ASP A 53 9.81 -16.66 -11.51
C ASP A 53 9.42 -15.31 -12.14
N TYR A 54 8.82 -14.41 -11.35
CA TYR A 54 8.33 -13.08 -11.78
C TYR A 54 7.16 -13.14 -12.79
N ALA A 55 6.57 -14.29 -13.04
CA ALA A 55 5.40 -14.44 -13.91
C ALA A 55 4.12 -14.18 -13.08
N ILE A 56 3.66 -12.93 -13.07
CA ILE A 56 2.50 -12.50 -12.28
C ILE A 56 1.21 -12.96 -12.98
N ASP A 57 0.32 -13.62 -12.23
CA ASP A 57 -1.04 -13.89 -12.66
C ASP A 57 -1.90 -12.64 -12.48
N VAL A 58 -1.95 -11.82 -13.52
CA VAL A 58 -2.62 -10.52 -13.53
C VAL A 58 -4.11 -10.66 -13.22
N GLU A 59 -4.80 -11.64 -13.78
CA GLU A 59 -6.24 -11.83 -13.55
C GLU A 59 -6.53 -12.20 -12.08
N ALA A 60 -5.74 -13.07 -11.50
CA ALA A 60 -5.87 -13.45 -10.10
C ALA A 60 -5.60 -12.26 -9.17
N GLU A 61 -4.57 -11.46 -9.45
CA GLU A 61 -4.23 -10.27 -8.67
C GLU A 61 -5.30 -9.18 -8.78
N GLN A 62 -5.79 -8.90 -9.98
CA GLN A 62 -6.89 -7.97 -10.21
C GLN A 62 -8.17 -8.41 -9.49
N ALA A 63 -8.49 -9.71 -9.53
CA ALA A 63 -9.66 -10.25 -8.82
C ALA A 63 -9.55 -10.11 -7.30
N ARG A 64 -8.35 -10.24 -6.72
CA ARG A 64 -8.09 -10.01 -5.28
C ARG A 64 -8.24 -8.53 -4.95
N LEU A 65 -7.58 -7.67 -5.71
CA LEU A 65 -7.59 -6.22 -5.49
C LEU A 65 -8.97 -5.61 -5.70
N ALA A 66 -9.75 -6.09 -6.69
CA ALA A 66 -11.11 -5.61 -6.92
C ALA A 66 -12.03 -5.82 -5.70
N ARG A 67 -11.83 -6.89 -4.92
CA ARG A 67 -12.63 -7.19 -3.72
C ARG A 67 -12.21 -6.41 -2.49
N ALA A 68 -10.96 -5.91 -2.46
CA ALA A 68 -10.44 -5.18 -1.32
C ALA A 68 -10.99 -3.74 -1.25
N ASP A 69 -11.11 -3.22 -0.04
CA ASP A 69 -11.41 -1.82 0.24
C ASP A 69 -10.12 -1.03 0.46
N LEU A 70 -9.07 -1.72 0.95
CA LEU A 70 -7.73 -1.17 1.21
C LEU A 70 -6.66 -2.04 0.55
N LEU A 71 -5.79 -1.43 -0.24
CA LEU A 71 -4.52 -1.99 -0.68
C LEU A 71 -3.41 -1.56 0.27
N VAL A 72 -2.73 -2.52 0.91
CA VAL A 72 -1.54 -2.26 1.72
C VAL A 72 -0.28 -2.67 0.97
N LEU A 73 0.66 -1.75 0.81
CA LEU A 73 1.98 -2.01 0.23
C LEU A 73 3.00 -2.15 1.37
N LEU A 74 3.34 -3.39 1.73
CA LEU A 74 4.31 -3.69 2.80
C LEU A 74 5.66 -4.09 2.21
N HIS A 75 6.69 -3.25 2.40
CA HIS A 75 8.02 -3.54 1.86
C HIS A 75 9.14 -2.70 2.52
N PRO A 76 10.41 -3.13 2.41
CA PRO A 76 11.54 -2.26 2.71
C PRO A 76 11.75 -1.24 1.59
N ILE A 77 12.20 -0.05 1.93
CA ILE A 77 12.69 0.90 0.93
C ILE A 77 14.05 0.39 0.42
N GLN A 78 14.11 0.07 -0.86
CA GLN A 78 15.31 -0.34 -1.58
C GLN A 78 15.60 0.66 -2.68
N TRP A 79 16.82 1.23 -2.67
CA TRP A 79 17.19 2.28 -3.62
C TRP A 79 16.15 3.40 -3.73
N TYR A 80 15.66 3.84 -2.55
CA TYR A 80 14.69 4.95 -2.39
C TYR A 80 13.30 4.68 -2.97
N SER A 81 12.98 3.42 -3.27
CA SER A 81 11.71 2.98 -3.85
C SER A 81 11.32 1.59 -3.35
N MET A 82 10.41 0.95 -4.04
CA MET A 82 9.94 -0.41 -3.74
C MET A 82 10.85 -1.50 -4.33
N PRO A 83 10.77 -2.74 -3.82
CA PRO A 83 11.44 -3.90 -4.42
C PRO A 83 10.99 -4.16 -5.87
N ALA A 84 11.89 -4.73 -6.69
CA ALA A 84 11.68 -4.91 -8.12
C ALA A 84 10.39 -5.67 -8.48
N LEU A 85 10.09 -6.77 -7.79
CA LEU A 85 8.87 -7.53 -8.08
C LEU A 85 7.59 -6.76 -7.74
N GLN A 86 7.62 -5.89 -6.73
CA GLN A 86 6.47 -5.03 -6.42
C GLN A 86 6.28 -3.95 -7.49
N LYS A 87 7.37 -3.41 -8.03
CA LYS A 87 7.27 -2.48 -9.17
C LYS A 87 6.70 -3.18 -10.39
N LEU A 88 7.17 -4.39 -10.69
CA LEU A 88 6.61 -5.18 -11.78
C LEU A 88 5.11 -5.47 -11.55
N TRP A 89 4.73 -5.79 -10.31
CA TRP A 89 3.32 -5.99 -9.97
C TRP A 89 2.47 -4.74 -10.26
N LEU A 90 2.95 -3.54 -9.92
CA LEU A 90 2.24 -2.30 -10.25
C LEU A 90 2.11 -2.13 -11.78
N ASP A 91 3.18 -2.41 -12.53
CA ASP A 91 3.21 -2.23 -13.98
C ASP A 91 2.27 -3.19 -14.73
N GLU A 92 2.17 -4.43 -14.26
CA GLU A 92 1.37 -5.47 -14.92
C GLU A 92 -0.10 -5.44 -14.46
N VAL A 93 -0.33 -5.31 -13.16
CA VAL A 93 -1.67 -5.44 -12.57
C VAL A 93 -2.50 -4.18 -12.73
N LEU A 94 -1.88 -2.98 -12.56
CA LEU A 94 -2.56 -1.70 -12.70
C LEU A 94 -2.63 -1.28 -14.18
N SER A 95 -3.26 -2.12 -14.99
CA SER A 95 -3.32 -1.93 -16.45
C SER A 95 -4.28 -0.84 -16.87
N TYR A 96 -4.00 -0.23 -18.04
CA TYR A 96 -4.90 0.70 -18.71
C TYR A 96 -6.26 0.04 -19.02
N GLY A 97 -7.33 0.80 -18.85
CA GLY A 97 -8.69 0.29 -19.07
C GLY A 97 -9.26 -0.56 -17.93
N TRP A 98 -8.42 -0.92 -16.93
CA TRP A 98 -8.87 -1.58 -15.71
C TRP A 98 -8.66 -0.70 -14.48
N ALA A 99 -7.42 -0.30 -14.18
CA ALA A 99 -7.09 0.52 -13.01
C ALA A 99 -7.24 2.02 -13.28
N TYR A 100 -6.97 2.46 -14.50
CA TYR A 100 -6.99 3.86 -14.91
C TYR A 100 -7.28 4.00 -16.41
N GLY A 101 -7.46 5.24 -16.88
CA GLY A 101 -7.69 5.54 -18.30
C GLY A 101 -9.13 5.32 -18.74
N GLY A 102 -9.35 5.18 -20.04
CA GLY A 102 -10.69 5.07 -20.63
C GLY A 102 -11.47 3.85 -20.14
N GLY A 103 -12.42 4.05 -19.20
CA GLY A 103 -13.23 2.98 -18.61
C GLY A 103 -12.60 2.28 -17.41
N GLY A 104 -11.31 2.53 -17.08
CA GLY A 104 -10.62 1.95 -15.94
C GLY A 104 -11.00 2.65 -14.62
N SER A 105 -11.85 2.00 -13.82
CA SER A 105 -12.34 2.52 -12.53
C SER A 105 -12.40 1.45 -11.43
N ALA A 106 -11.73 0.32 -11.64
CA ALA A 106 -11.81 -0.81 -10.71
C ALA A 106 -11.31 -0.49 -9.29
N LEU A 107 -10.49 0.55 -9.15
CA LEU A 107 -9.88 0.98 -7.89
C LEU A 107 -10.45 2.28 -7.35
N GLU A 108 -11.38 2.91 -8.07
CA GLU A 108 -11.96 4.18 -7.67
C GLU A 108 -12.65 4.07 -6.31
N GLY A 109 -12.34 5.02 -5.41
CA GLY A 109 -12.90 5.08 -4.06
C GLY A 109 -12.31 4.09 -3.05
N LYS A 110 -11.29 3.30 -3.43
CA LYS A 110 -10.53 2.47 -2.50
C LYS A 110 -9.41 3.27 -1.83
N ASP A 111 -8.84 2.68 -0.78
CA ASP A 111 -7.70 3.25 -0.08
C ASP A 111 -6.40 2.52 -0.45
N CYS A 112 -5.28 3.25 -0.44
CA CYS A 112 -3.93 2.73 -0.60
C CYS A 112 -3.06 3.15 0.58
N TRP A 113 -2.44 2.21 1.26
CA TRP A 113 -1.61 2.45 2.44
C TRP A 113 -0.20 1.92 2.27
N LEU A 114 0.80 2.79 2.38
CA LEU A 114 2.20 2.41 2.39
C LEU A 114 2.65 2.07 3.81
N VAL A 115 3.14 0.86 4.01
CA VAL A 115 3.82 0.40 5.23
C VAL A 115 5.23 0.03 4.86
N ALA A 116 6.19 0.89 5.21
CA ALA A 116 7.56 0.71 4.74
C ALA A 116 8.59 0.75 5.85
N THR A 117 9.67 0.01 5.65
CA THR A 117 10.83 0.02 6.55
C THR A 117 12.05 0.60 5.85
N THR A 118 12.92 1.27 6.59
CA THR A 118 14.20 1.76 6.09
C THR A 118 15.38 1.21 6.89
N GLY A 119 16.49 0.97 6.23
CA GLY A 119 17.74 0.57 6.91
C GLY A 119 18.41 1.71 7.67
N GLY A 120 18.26 2.95 7.17
CA GLY A 120 18.79 4.17 7.79
C GLY A 120 17.82 4.74 8.84
N PRO A 121 18.34 5.41 9.89
CA PRO A 121 17.50 6.08 10.87
C PRO A 121 16.83 7.33 10.25
N GLU A 122 15.72 7.77 10.85
CA GLU A 122 14.93 8.93 10.38
C GLU A 122 15.81 10.18 10.14
N LYS A 123 16.71 10.49 11.06
CA LYS A 123 17.65 11.62 10.95
C LYS A 123 18.55 11.60 9.73
N SER A 124 18.67 10.45 9.06
CA SER A 124 19.43 10.35 7.81
C SER A 124 18.68 10.91 6.59
N TYR A 125 17.36 11.05 6.71
CA TYR A 125 16.50 11.63 5.68
C TYR A 125 16.32 13.13 5.91
N HIS A 126 17.40 13.87 5.69
CA HIS A 126 17.45 15.31 5.87
C HIS A 126 18.40 15.93 4.84
N PRO A 127 18.15 17.17 4.33
CA PRO A 127 19.03 17.83 3.33
C PRO A 127 20.50 17.94 3.73
N GLN A 128 20.79 17.97 5.01
CA GLN A 128 22.16 18.06 5.55
C GLN A 128 22.75 16.70 5.94
N SER A 129 22.03 15.59 5.66
CA SER A 129 22.49 14.24 5.93
C SER A 129 22.82 13.49 4.62
N TYR A 130 23.26 12.21 4.71
CA TYR A 130 23.74 11.47 3.54
C TYR A 130 22.63 11.13 2.54
N ASN A 131 21.34 11.04 2.95
CA ASN A 131 20.22 10.84 2.02
C ASN A 131 19.78 12.15 1.34
N ARG A 132 20.19 13.32 1.83
CA ARG A 132 20.00 14.66 1.24
C ARG A 132 18.56 15.15 1.08
N TYR A 133 17.57 14.31 1.26
CA TYR A 133 16.14 14.62 1.12
C TYR A 133 15.39 14.19 2.37
N PHE A 134 14.31 14.90 2.70
CA PHE A 134 13.31 14.39 3.62
C PHE A 134 12.66 13.14 3.02
N PHE A 135 12.16 12.25 3.88
CA PHE A 135 11.56 11.00 3.40
C PHE A 135 10.37 11.24 2.45
N ASP A 136 9.62 12.30 2.69
CA ASP A 136 8.46 12.69 1.87
C ASP A 136 8.82 12.88 0.38
N ALA A 137 10.06 13.20 0.06
CA ALA A 137 10.52 13.30 -1.33
C ALA A 137 10.50 11.95 -2.09
N PHE A 138 10.34 10.84 -1.38
CA PHE A 138 10.26 9.50 -1.97
C PHE A 138 8.82 8.96 -2.04
N LEU A 139 7.83 9.71 -1.51
CA LEU A 139 6.42 9.33 -1.53
C LEU A 139 5.70 9.62 -2.87
N PRO A 140 6.06 10.64 -3.66
CA PRO A 140 5.31 11.02 -4.86
C PRO A 140 4.97 9.89 -5.83
N PRO A 141 5.85 8.88 -6.07
CA PRO A 141 5.48 7.75 -6.94
C PRO A 141 4.31 6.92 -6.42
N TYR A 142 4.18 6.76 -5.11
CA TYR A 142 3.08 6.02 -4.47
C TYR A 142 1.80 6.84 -4.48
N GLU A 143 1.90 8.10 -4.08
CA GLU A 143 0.80 9.06 -4.07
C GLU A 143 0.22 9.22 -5.46
N GLN A 144 1.08 9.45 -6.46
CA GLN A 144 0.63 9.64 -7.84
C GLN A 144 0.03 8.37 -8.45
N THR A 145 0.54 7.18 -8.08
CA THR A 145 -0.04 5.91 -8.52
C THR A 145 -1.43 5.72 -7.94
N ALA A 146 -1.60 5.94 -6.63
CA ALA A 146 -2.90 5.89 -5.98
C ALA A 146 -3.87 6.88 -6.64
N ALA A 147 -3.42 8.09 -6.82
CA ALA A 147 -4.14 9.18 -7.43
C ALA A 147 -4.64 8.85 -8.85
N LEU A 148 -3.77 8.38 -9.72
CA LEU A 148 -4.12 8.04 -11.10
C LEU A 148 -5.17 6.93 -11.17
N CYS A 149 -5.14 6.00 -10.20
CA CYS A 149 -6.10 4.90 -10.09
C CYS A 149 -7.39 5.28 -9.33
N GLY A 150 -7.55 6.53 -8.89
CA GLY A 150 -8.73 6.98 -8.13
C GLY A 150 -8.78 6.48 -6.69
N MET A 151 -7.64 6.03 -6.16
CA MET A 151 -7.51 5.61 -4.75
C MET A 151 -7.11 6.80 -3.87
N ARG A 152 -7.57 6.80 -2.61
CA ARG A 152 -7.07 7.73 -1.59
C ARG A 152 -5.78 7.15 -0.99
N PHE A 153 -4.69 7.93 -1.02
CA PHE A 153 -3.43 7.56 -0.38
C PHE A 153 -3.47 7.93 1.09
N LEU A 154 -3.34 6.93 1.97
CA LEU A 154 -3.40 7.12 3.41
C LEU A 154 -2.03 7.54 3.98
N PRO A 155 -1.97 8.24 5.13
CA PRO A 155 -0.73 8.58 5.79
C PRO A 155 0.16 7.34 5.98
N PRO A 156 1.39 7.32 5.43
CA PRO A 156 2.23 6.12 5.46
C PRO A 156 2.67 5.74 6.87
N LEU A 157 2.82 4.46 7.14
CA LEU A 157 3.43 3.94 8.36
C LEU A 157 4.89 3.56 8.08
N LEU A 158 5.82 4.30 8.67
CA LEU A 158 7.25 4.16 8.40
C LEU A 158 8.00 3.67 9.63
N PHE A 159 8.83 2.63 9.46
CA PHE A 159 9.75 2.16 10.48
C PHE A 159 11.19 2.43 10.07
N HIS A 160 11.73 3.53 10.54
CA HIS A 160 13.11 3.93 10.25
C HIS A 160 14.12 3.15 11.09
N GLY A 161 15.31 2.93 10.53
CA GLY A 161 16.40 2.29 11.26
C GLY A 161 16.17 0.81 11.61
N ALA A 162 15.40 0.09 10.82
CA ALA A 162 14.98 -1.30 11.10
C ALA A 162 16.13 -2.28 11.40
N ARG A 163 17.38 -1.96 10.97
CA ARG A 163 18.57 -2.77 11.25
C ARG A 163 19.08 -2.61 12.67
N SER A 164 18.90 -1.44 13.29
CA SER A 164 19.42 -1.08 14.61
C SER A 164 18.34 -0.92 15.68
N ALA A 165 17.08 -1.04 15.30
CA ALA A 165 15.95 -0.92 16.20
C ALA A 165 15.98 -2.02 17.27
N THR A 166 15.61 -1.67 18.50
CA THR A 166 15.45 -2.61 19.61
C THR A 166 14.23 -3.51 19.40
N ASP A 167 14.14 -4.56 20.22
CA ASP A 167 12.95 -5.42 20.18
C ASP A 167 11.71 -4.69 20.68
N GLU A 168 11.84 -3.81 21.65
CA GLU A 168 10.76 -3.00 22.19
C GLU A 168 10.22 -2.01 21.14
N GLU A 169 11.11 -1.34 20.40
CA GLU A 169 10.70 -0.44 19.30
C GLU A 169 9.97 -1.20 18.20
N LEU A 170 10.45 -2.39 17.86
CA LEU A 170 9.79 -3.22 16.87
C LEU A 170 8.42 -3.71 17.34
N VAL A 171 8.31 -4.18 18.57
CA VAL A 171 7.03 -4.64 19.14
C VAL A 171 6.01 -3.50 19.13
N ALA A 172 6.38 -2.31 19.63
CA ALA A 172 5.51 -1.15 19.64
C ALA A 172 5.03 -0.77 18.21
N HIS A 173 5.93 -0.83 17.22
CA HIS A 173 5.57 -0.54 15.83
C HIS A 173 4.61 -1.59 15.24
N VAL A 174 4.82 -2.87 15.54
CA VAL A 174 3.93 -3.98 15.13
C VAL A 174 2.55 -3.85 15.78
N GLU A 175 2.47 -3.42 17.05
CA GLU A 175 1.21 -3.16 17.73
C GLU A 175 0.42 -2.04 17.01
N VAL A 176 1.05 -0.90 16.72
CA VAL A 176 0.43 0.20 15.96
C VAL A 176 -0.06 -0.30 14.59
N PHE A 177 0.75 -1.05 13.89
CA PHE A 177 0.36 -1.61 12.58
C PHE A 177 -0.86 -2.53 12.68
N SER A 178 -0.87 -3.43 13.67
CA SER A 178 -1.95 -4.40 13.89
C SER A 178 -3.25 -3.70 14.26
N ASP A 179 -3.17 -2.70 15.14
CA ASP A 179 -4.33 -1.88 15.55
C ASP A 179 -4.91 -1.10 14.38
N ARG A 180 -4.07 -0.56 13.50
CA ARG A 180 -4.50 0.10 12.27
C ARG A 180 -5.24 -0.85 11.33
N LEU A 181 -4.69 -2.04 11.08
CA LEU A 181 -5.36 -3.04 10.26
C LEU A 181 -6.71 -3.46 10.87
N ALA A 182 -6.76 -3.70 12.17
CA ALA A 182 -7.96 -4.16 12.86
C ALA A 182 -9.05 -3.08 12.95
N SER A 183 -8.68 -1.80 13.04
CA SER A 183 -9.60 -0.67 13.18
C SER A 183 -10.03 -0.04 11.84
N TYR A 184 -9.38 -0.40 10.72
CA TYR A 184 -9.75 0.17 9.43
C TYR A 184 -11.23 -0.09 9.09
N PRO A 185 -12.00 0.89 8.60
CA PRO A 185 -11.59 2.25 8.19
C PRO A 185 -11.75 3.31 9.30
N ASN A 186 -11.93 2.95 10.56
CA ASN A 186 -12.28 3.86 11.65
C ASN A 186 -11.07 4.60 12.23
N TRP A 187 -10.14 5.07 11.38
CA TRP A 187 -9.02 5.87 11.81
C TRP A 187 -9.45 7.34 11.97
N PRO A 188 -9.15 8.01 13.10
CA PRO A 188 -9.60 9.38 13.34
C PRO A 188 -9.20 10.35 12.23
N GLU A 189 -7.99 10.21 11.70
CA GLU A 189 -7.48 11.06 10.64
C GLU A 189 -8.22 10.92 9.31
N LEU A 190 -8.94 9.81 9.07
CA LEU A 190 -9.69 9.61 7.82
C LEU A 190 -10.99 10.41 7.78
N GLU A 191 -11.50 10.85 8.95
CA GLU A 191 -12.69 11.71 9.03
C GLU A 191 -12.41 13.10 8.44
N ASP A 192 -11.17 13.60 8.60
CA ASP A 192 -10.75 14.92 8.13
C ASP A 192 -10.09 14.88 6.73
N MET A 193 -9.77 13.68 6.22
CA MET A 193 -9.22 13.53 4.88
C MET A 193 -10.31 13.72 3.84
N GLU A 194 -10.18 14.78 3.04
CA GLU A 194 -10.99 14.92 1.83
C GLU A 194 -10.85 13.66 0.96
N GLY A 195 -11.96 13.23 0.38
CA GLY A 195 -11.93 12.17 -0.63
C GLY A 195 -10.90 12.52 -1.70
N CYS A 196 -10.22 11.51 -2.23
CA CYS A 196 -9.07 11.61 -3.13
C CYS A 196 -9.03 12.92 -3.94
N PRO A 197 -8.11 13.88 -3.64
CA PRO A 197 -8.03 15.15 -4.38
C PRO A 197 -7.75 14.94 -5.87
N SER A 198 -7.23 13.78 -6.20
CA SER A 198 -6.85 13.36 -7.54
C SER A 198 -7.98 12.65 -8.30
N CYS A 199 -9.08 12.37 -7.64
CA CYS A 199 -10.31 12.13 -8.38
C CYS A 199 -10.62 13.32 -9.29
N VAL A 200 -9.83 14.37 -9.18
CA VAL A 200 -9.81 15.60 -9.98
C VAL A 200 -8.68 15.63 -11.02
N VAL A 201 -8.02 14.50 -11.38
CA VAL A 201 -7.33 14.54 -12.67
C VAL A 201 -8.43 14.75 -13.72
N PRO A 202 -8.50 15.92 -14.37
CA PRO A 202 -9.55 16.21 -15.34
C PRO A 202 -9.58 15.06 -16.35
N ALA A 203 -10.78 14.66 -16.78
CA ALA A 203 -10.90 13.60 -17.78
C ALA A 203 -10.07 13.88 -19.04
N THR A 204 -9.81 15.17 -19.32
CA THR A 204 -8.94 15.65 -20.40
C THR A 204 -7.46 15.37 -20.19
N ASP A 205 -7.01 15.17 -18.94
CA ASP A 205 -5.60 14.97 -18.60
C ASP A 205 -5.28 13.49 -18.34
N ARG A 206 -6.31 12.62 -18.43
CA ARG A 206 -6.12 11.17 -18.36
C ARG A 206 -5.59 10.66 -19.71
N PRO A 207 -4.69 9.65 -19.72
CA PRO A 207 -4.24 9.03 -20.95
C PRO A 207 -5.44 8.55 -21.78
N HIS A 208 -5.55 9.02 -23.00
CA HIS A 208 -6.51 8.50 -23.98
C HIS A 208 -5.87 7.35 -24.75
N GLU A 209 -6.69 6.41 -25.25
CA GLU A 209 -6.21 5.47 -26.26
C GLU A 209 -5.57 6.27 -27.39
N HIS A 210 -4.34 5.93 -27.75
CA HIS A 210 -3.77 6.43 -28.98
C HIS A 210 -4.65 5.91 -30.11
N GLU A 211 -5.36 6.81 -30.80
CA GLU A 211 -5.85 6.50 -32.13
C GLU A 211 -4.59 6.09 -32.94
N GLU A 212 -4.55 4.81 -33.32
CA GLU A 212 -3.52 4.31 -34.21
C GLU A 212 -3.58 5.13 -35.49
N ALA A 213 -2.51 5.88 -35.74
CA ALA A 213 -2.31 6.63 -36.98
C ALA A 213 -1.72 5.72 -38.07
#